data_40c6424580ee5bd14d31058792424e44
#
_entry.id   40c6424580ee5bd14d31058792424e44
#
_cell.length_a   1.000
_cell.length_b   1.000
_cell.length_c   1.000
_cell.angle_alpha   90.00
_cell.angle_beta   90.00
_cell.angle_gamma   90.00
#
_symmetry.space_group_name_H-M   'P 1'
#
loop_
_entity.id
_entity.type
_entity.pdbx_description
1 polymer ?
#
loop_
_entity_poly.entity_id
_entity_poly.type
_entity_poly.pdbx_seq_one_letter_code
_entity_poly.pdbx_strand_id
1 'polypeptide(L)' 'MSKPKKKFSETRVGKFLSIAAPNILNVASDLLPDAGVLSMVGKLIKGDSNITSENKEEALKLLE' A
#
# COMPACT_ATOMS: atom_id res chain seq x y z
N MET A 1 2.40 -0.24 28.17
CA MET A 1 3.41 -0.58 27.17
C MET A 1 2.80 -0.55 25.78
N SER A 2 3.42 0.15 24.86
CA SER A 2 2.89 0.27 23.53
C SER A 2 3.28 -0.92 22.66
N LYS A 3 2.36 -1.33 21.80
CA LYS A 3 2.67 -2.35 20.80
C LYS A 3 3.52 -1.74 19.70
N PRO A 4 4.45 -2.50 19.12
CA PRO A 4 5.17 -2.01 17.95
C PRO A 4 4.18 -1.79 16.82
N LYS A 5 4.38 -0.72 16.07
CA LYS A 5 3.54 -0.44 14.91
C LYS A 5 3.82 -1.45 13.81
N LYS A 6 2.79 -1.85 13.09
CA LYS A 6 2.96 -2.74 11.96
C LYS A 6 3.61 -2.00 10.81
N LYS A 7 4.46 -2.71 10.10
CA LYS A 7 5.03 -2.19 8.87
C LYS A 7 3.94 -2.16 7.80
N PHE A 8 4.15 -1.37 6.76
CA PHE A 8 3.19 -1.24 5.68
C PHE A 8 2.83 -2.62 5.08
N SER A 9 3.80 -3.51 4.94
CA SER A 9 3.57 -4.84 4.39
C SER A 9 2.61 -5.70 5.21
N GLU A 10 2.40 -5.35 6.48
CA GLU A 10 1.52 -6.10 7.37
C GLU A 10 0.10 -5.55 7.38
N THR A 11 -0.14 -4.42 6.73
CA THR A 11 -1.48 -3.83 6.63
C THR A 11 -2.31 -4.56 5.58
N ARG A 12 -3.63 -4.32 5.59
CA ARG A 12 -4.52 -4.91 4.58
C ARG A 12 -4.11 -4.49 3.17
N VAL A 13 -3.82 -3.21 2.99
CA VAL A 13 -3.40 -2.71 1.69
C VAL A 13 -2.05 -3.31 1.29
N GLY A 14 -1.14 -3.47 2.25
CA GLY A 14 0.15 -4.11 2.00
C GLY A 14 -0.01 -5.55 1.52
N LYS A 15 -0.86 -6.30 2.19
CA LYS A 15 -1.13 -7.69 1.79
C LYS A 15 -1.78 -7.75 0.41
N PHE A 16 -2.70 -6.83 0.13
CA PHE A 16 -3.34 -6.75 -1.18
C PHE A 16 -2.31 -6.45 -2.27
N LEU A 17 -1.42 -5.48 -2.02
CA LEU A 17 -0.40 -5.09 -2.98
C LEU A 17 0.65 -6.18 -3.20
N SER A 18 0.87 -7.05 -2.22
CA SER A 18 1.80 -8.16 -2.41
C SER A 18 1.36 -9.08 -3.55
N ILE A 19 0.07 -9.08 -3.85
CA ILE A 19 -0.51 -9.87 -4.94
C ILE A 19 -0.71 -9.01 -6.18
N ALA A 20 -1.32 -7.83 -6.01
CA ALA A 20 -1.73 -6.98 -7.14
C ALA A 20 -0.60 -6.14 -7.71
N ALA A 21 0.32 -5.67 -6.87
CA ALA A 21 1.39 -4.78 -7.30
C ALA A 21 2.61 -4.91 -6.38
N PRO A 22 3.31 -6.05 -6.42
CA PRO A 22 4.45 -6.27 -5.52
C PRO A 22 5.56 -5.24 -5.69
N ASN A 23 5.71 -4.65 -6.88
CA ASN A 23 6.70 -3.61 -7.11
C ASN A 23 6.41 -2.36 -6.26
N ILE A 24 5.15 -1.99 -6.10
CA ILE A 24 4.77 -0.87 -5.25
C ILE A 24 5.00 -1.23 -3.78
N LEU A 25 4.61 -2.44 -3.39
CA LEU A 25 4.81 -2.89 -2.02
C LEU A 25 6.28 -2.85 -1.64
N ASN A 26 7.18 -3.25 -2.55
CA ASN A 26 8.61 -3.26 -2.27
C ASN A 26 9.15 -1.88 -1.90
N VAL A 27 8.55 -0.82 -2.42
CA VAL A 27 8.96 0.55 -2.10
C VAL A 27 8.63 0.91 -0.66
N ALA A 28 7.50 0.44 -0.15
CA ALA A 28 6.97 0.88 1.14
C ALA A 28 6.92 -0.21 2.20
N SER A 29 7.36 -1.43 1.90
CA SER A 29 7.14 -2.59 2.77
C SER A 29 7.72 -2.43 4.17
N ASP A 30 8.86 -1.78 4.30
CA ASP A 30 9.53 -1.59 5.58
C ASP A 30 9.16 -0.29 6.28
N LEU A 31 8.34 0.54 5.65
CA LEU A 31 7.93 1.81 6.20
C LEU A 31 6.71 1.65 7.08
N LEU A 32 6.55 2.56 8.04
CA LEU A 32 5.35 2.58 8.86
C LEU A 32 4.20 3.20 8.06
N PRO A 33 2.98 2.68 8.20
CA PRO A 33 1.84 3.17 7.40
C PRO A 33 1.27 4.48 7.95
N ASP A 34 2.08 5.52 7.98
CA ASP A 34 1.63 6.84 8.38
C ASP A 34 1.03 7.59 7.18
N ALA A 35 0.50 8.79 7.45
CA ALA A 35 -0.19 9.57 6.42
C ALA A 35 0.71 9.86 5.22
N GLY A 36 2.00 10.11 5.44
CA GLY A 36 2.94 10.38 4.36
C GLY A 36 3.15 9.17 3.47
N VAL A 37 3.31 8.00 4.08
CA VAL A 37 3.52 6.76 3.35
C VAL A 37 2.26 6.38 2.57
N LEU A 38 1.10 6.51 3.20
CA LEU A 38 -0.17 6.18 2.53
C LEU A 38 -0.42 7.09 1.33
N SER A 39 -0.08 8.37 1.45
CA SER A 39 -0.20 9.32 0.35
C SER A 39 0.74 8.96 -0.80
N MET A 40 1.99 8.62 -0.49
CA MET A 40 2.97 8.20 -1.49
C MET A 40 2.50 6.96 -2.22
N VAL A 41 2.04 5.96 -1.49
CA VAL A 41 1.58 4.71 -2.09
C VAL A 41 0.35 4.96 -2.96
N GLY A 42 -0.55 5.83 -2.52
CA GLY A 42 -1.72 6.21 -3.31
C GLY A 42 -1.33 6.78 -4.66
N LYS A 43 -0.34 7.65 -4.70
CA LYS A 43 0.17 8.22 -5.95
C LYS A 43 0.79 7.16 -6.85
N LEU A 44 1.55 6.24 -6.26
CA LEU A 44 2.16 5.14 -7.02
C LEU A 44 1.10 4.24 -7.64
N ILE A 45 0.04 3.95 -6.90
CA ILE A 45 -1.06 3.13 -7.39
C ILE A 45 -1.76 3.83 -8.57
N LYS A 46 -2.07 5.11 -8.41
CA LYS A 46 -2.75 5.87 -9.47
C LYS A 46 -1.93 5.97 -10.73
N GLY A 47 -0.61 6.06 -10.59
CA GLY A 47 0.29 6.20 -11.73
C GLY A 47 0.74 4.90 -12.37
N ASP A 48 0.43 3.76 -11.77
CA ASP A 48 0.89 2.47 -12.28
C ASP A 48 -0.05 1.97 -13.37
N SER A 49 0.48 1.81 -14.57
CA SER A 49 -0.31 1.35 -15.72
C SER A 49 -0.52 -0.17 -15.74
N ASN A 50 0.22 -0.91 -14.93
CA ASN A 50 0.13 -2.36 -14.89
C ASN A 50 -0.98 -2.88 -13.96
N ILE A 51 -1.49 -2.02 -13.09
CA ILE A 51 -2.56 -2.38 -12.17
C ILE A 51 -3.90 -2.14 -12.88
N THR A 52 -4.80 -3.11 -12.78
CA THR A 52 -6.14 -2.96 -13.36
C THR A 52 -6.91 -1.87 -12.62
N SER A 53 -7.92 -1.30 -13.29
CA SER A 53 -8.77 -0.28 -12.67
C SER A 53 -9.46 -0.80 -11.42
N GLU A 54 -9.91 -2.05 -11.45
CA GLU A 54 -10.55 -2.68 -10.30
C GLU A 54 -9.60 -2.77 -9.12
N ASN A 55 -8.37 -3.19 -9.37
CA ASN A 55 -7.37 -3.32 -8.31
C ASN A 55 -6.95 -1.95 -7.78
N LYS A 56 -6.89 -0.92 -8.65
CA LYS A 56 -6.61 0.43 -8.21
C LYS A 56 -7.68 0.92 -7.23
N GLU A 57 -8.95 0.72 -7.57
CA GLU A 57 -10.05 1.14 -6.72
C GLU A 57 -10.00 0.42 -5.37
N GLU A 58 -9.77 -0.90 -5.39
CA GLU A 58 -9.70 -1.68 -4.16
C GLU A 58 -8.55 -1.22 -3.28
N ALA A 59 -7.37 -1.02 -3.86
CA ALA A 59 -6.21 -0.58 -3.12
C ALA A 59 -6.43 0.81 -2.50
N LEU A 60 -7.02 1.73 -3.27
CA LEU A 60 -7.28 3.08 -2.76
C LEU A 60 -8.31 3.07 -1.63
N LYS A 61 -9.30 2.20 -1.68
CA LYS A 61 -10.25 2.03 -0.59
C LYS A 61 -9.56 1.53 0.67
N LEU A 62 -8.63 0.59 0.51
CA LEU A 62 -7.90 0.05 1.65
C LEU A 62 -6.96 1.07 2.28
N LEU A 63 -6.52 2.06 1.51
CA LEU A 63 -5.69 3.15 2.03
C LEU A 63 -6.48 4.13 2.91
N GLU A 64 -7.77 4.17 2.75
CA GLU A 64 -8.62 5.01 3.60
C GLU A 64 -8.84 4.34 4.95
#